data_32959a5397fce4af244cdd1df0f886e4
#
_entry.id   32959a5397fce4af244cdd1df0f886e4
#
_cell.length_a   1.000
_cell.length_b   1.000
_cell.length_c   1.000
_cell.angle_alpha   90.00
_cell.angle_beta   90.00
_cell.angle_gamma   90.00
#
_symmetry.space_group_name_H-M   'P 1'
#
loop_
_entity.id
_entity.type
_entity.pdbx_description
1 polymer ?
#
loop_
_entity_poly.entity_id
_entity_poly.type
_entity_poly.pdbx_seq_one_letter_code
_entity_poly.pdbx_strand_id
1 'polypeptide(L)'
;MRVSCLQENLAKGLSIVGRAVAARSTLPVLGNILLEAKNNELRLAATNLEIGVNCWIGAKVEDEGAITVPARLLGEFVNSLPPERIDMELAVRTQTLHLRCARYDANMKGLDASDFPIIPTAGTGDEMDEQVEVLEGTRIELETSGLRKMIDQVSFAASTDESRPTLTGVEVSFHPERLTMAATDGYRLSVRSAHLDRPFVQEPITVLVPARSLGELGRIIADADTSKPVQVIVTQARNQILFQVWGKEGRGAFHRVELASQLIDARFPDYRAIIPKTHTTRTVVDTASLLKAVRVAQLFARDNANIVRVAVSPGNGGKQEGQIRLTATSAEMGDSVNELDAMVEGTDLEIAFDARFLIDVLSQIDQAQVVLETTQSTRPGTIRPLGMGEDEFLHVVMPMHPPR
;
A
#
# COMPACT_ATOMS: atom_id res chain seq x y z
N MET A 1 18.70 16.99 25.08
CA MET A 1 17.87 15.79 24.94
C MET A 1 18.54 14.64 25.66
N ARG A 2 17.83 14.03 26.59
CA ARG A 2 18.20 12.75 27.23
C ARG A 2 16.95 11.88 27.31
N VAL A 3 16.99 10.73 26.64
CA VAL A 3 15.81 9.86 26.47
C VAL A 3 16.23 8.39 26.42
N SER A 4 15.37 7.51 26.90
CA SER A 4 15.59 6.07 26.78
C SER A 4 14.32 5.35 26.30
N CYS A 5 14.50 4.32 25.48
CA CYS A 5 13.41 3.49 24.95
C CYS A 5 13.86 2.03 24.78
N LEU A 6 12.93 1.14 24.46
CA LEU A 6 13.25 -0.25 24.11
C LEU A 6 13.80 -0.32 22.67
N GLN A 7 14.83 -1.15 22.48
CA GLN A 7 15.43 -1.37 21.17
C GLN A 7 14.39 -1.81 20.11
N GLU A 8 13.49 -2.73 20.47
CA GLU A 8 12.46 -3.25 19.56
C GLU A 8 11.51 -2.14 19.09
N ASN A 9 11.12 -1.22 19.98
CA ASN A 9 10.25 -0.10 19.64
C ASN A 9 10.96 0.90 18.72
N LEU A 10 12.23 1.21 19.02
CA LEU A 10 13.03 2.10 18.19
C LEU A 10 13.29 1.48 16.82
N ALA A 11 13.68 0.21 16.74
CA ALA A 11 13.88 -0.51 15.49
C ALA A 11 12.62 -0.50 14.61
N LYS A 12 11.45 -0.76 15.22
CA LYS A 12 10.17 -0.73 14.51
C LYS A 12 9.82 0.67 14.01
N GLY A 13 9.93 1.68 14.87
CA GLY A 13 9.70 3.08 14.48
C GLY A 13 10.61 3.51 13.33
N LEU A 14 11.91 3.21 13.41
CA LEU A 14 12.88 3.46 12.34
C LEU A 14 12.52 2.74 11.03
N SER A 15 12.02 1.50 11.11
CA SER A 15 11.58 0.74 9.92
C SER A 15 10.36 1.37 9.25
N ILE A 16 9.48 2.03 10.02
CA ILE A 16 8.30 2.74 9.51
C ILE A 16 8.74 4.04 8.82
N VAL A 17 9.42 4.93 9.55
CA VAL A 17 9.77 6.25 9.00
C VAL A 17 10.87 6.17 7.94
N GLY A 18 11.77 5.20 8.02
CA GLY A 18 12.88 5.03 7.08
C GLY A 18 12.46 4.87 5.61
N ARG A 19 11.22 4.50 5.35
CA ARG A 19 10.65 4.39 3.99
C ARG A 19 10.28 5.73 3.36
N ALA A 20 10.12 6.77 4.19
CA ALA A 20 9.89 8.13 3.74
C ALA A 20 11.21 8.91 3.54
N VAL A 21 12.36 8.33 3.89
CA VAL A 21 13.66 8.95 3.68
C VAL A 21 13.95 9.06 2.18
N ALA A 22 14.48 10.20 1.75
CA ALA A 22 14.87 10.41 0.37
C ALA A 22 16.07 9.54 -0.01
N ALA A 23 15.93 8.72 -1.05
CA ALA A 23 17.02 7.87 -1.55
C ALA A 23 18.15 8.71 -2.19
N ARG A 24 17.81 9.82 -2.81
CA ARG A 24 18.72 10.81 -3.40
C ARG A 24 18.12 12.19 -3.20
N SER A 25 18.87 13.12 -2.62
CA SER A 25 18.43 14.50 -2.43
C SER A 25 19.62 15.44 -2.47
N THR A 26 19.38 16.67 -2.96
CA THR A 26 20.30 17.80 -2.85
C THR A 26 20.31 18.39 -1.43
N LEU A 27 19.29 18.11 -0.61
CA LEU A 27 19.20 18.54 0.77
C LEU A 27 19.66 17.39 1.69
N PRO A 28 20.84 17.51 2.34
CA PRO A 28 21.39 16.42 3.18
C PRO A 28 20.45 15.97 4.30
N VAL A 29 19.66 16.87 4.87
CA VAL A 29 18.74 16.59 5.98
C VAL A 29 17.65 15.60 5.61
N LEU A 30 17.26 15.49 4.33
CA LEU A 30 16.27 14.51 3.84
C LEU A 30 16.79 13.06 3.82
N GLY A 31 18.09 12.86 3.98
CA GLY A 31 18.72 11.55 4.22
C GLY A 31 18.74 11.15 5.69
N ASN A 32 18.27 12.03 6.58
CA ASN A 32 18.25 11.85 8.02
C ASN A 32 16.84 11.48 8.53
N ILE A 33 16.81 10.96 9.74
CA ILE A 33 15.59 10.82 10.55
C ILE A 33 15.68 11.86 11.67
N LEU A 34 14.61 12.61 11.88
CA LEU A 34 14.43 13.47 13.05
C LEU A 34 14.08 12.61 14.26
N LEU A 35 14.78 12.81 15.36
CA LEU A 35 14.49 12.29 16.68
C LEU A 35 14.11 13.47 17.57
N GLU A 36 12.91 13.46 18.13
CA GLU A 36 12.42 14.49 19.04
C GLU A 36 11.86 13.85 20.31
N ALA A 37 12.44 14.18 21.45
CA ALA A 37 12.01 13.70 22.75
C ALA A 37 11.17 14.78 23.44
N LYS A 38 9.89 14.50 23.69
CA LYS A 38 8.94 15.40 24.35
C LYS A 38 7.80 14.60 24.99
N ASN A 39 7.26 15.05 26.10
CA ASN A 39 6.06 14.49 26.76
C ASN A 39 6.11 12.97 27.00
N ASN A 40 7.26 12.41 27.41
CA ASN A 40 7.48 10.96 27.59
C ASN A 40 7.27 10.12 26.31
N GLU A 41 7.42 10.71 25.14
CA GLU A 41 7.43 10.05 23.86
C GLU A 41 8.70 10.42 23.08
N LEU A 42 9.11 9.53 22.19
CA LEU A 42 10.11 9.83 21.18
C LEU A 42 9.40 9.82 19.82
N ARG A 43 9.35 11.01 19.20
CA ARG A 43 8.90 11.17 17.82
C ARG A 43 10.05 10.89 16.88
N LEU A 44 9.81 10.01 15.93
CA LEU A 44 10.66 9.72 14.78
C LEU A 44 9.99 10.31 13.56
N ALA A 45 10.72 11.06 12.72
CA ALA A 45 10.13 11.62 11.52
C ALA A 45 11.09 11.57 10.34
N ALA A 46 10.54 11.31 9.15
CA ALA A 46 11.26 11.33 7.88
C ALA A 46 10.37 11.83 6.75
N THR A 47 10.97 12.46 5.75
CA THR A 47 10.26 12.92 4.56
C THR A 47 11.18 13.00 3.34
N ASN A 48 10.58 12.83 2.16
CA ASN A 48 11.18 13.15 0.87
C ASN A 48 10.49 14.34 0.17
N LEU A 49 9.66 15.09 0.92
CA LEU A 49 8.81 16.21 0.51
C LEU A 49 7.51 15.81 -0.24
N GLU A 50 7.41 14.59 -0.73
CA GLU A 50 6.17 14.05 -1.31
C GLU A 50 5.35 13.27 -0.27
N ILE A 51 6.06 12.50 0.55
CA ILE A 51 5.51 11.76 1.67
C ILE A 51 6.29 12.12 2.93
N GLY A 52 5.58 12.36 4.01
CA GLY A 52 6.14 12.57 5.35
C GLY A 52 5.53 11.58 6.33
N VAL A 53 6.34 11.01 7.20
CA VAL A 53 5.88 10.07 8.22
C VAL A 53 6.39 10.50 9.58
N ASN A 54 5.47 10.66 10.52
CA ASN A 54 5.73 10.81 11.94
C ASN A 54 5.35 9.52 12.66
N CYS A 55 6.20 9.03 13.56
CA CYS A 55 5.94 7.84 14.37
C CYS A 55 6.30 8.15 15.83
N TRP A 56 5.35 8.00 16.74
CA TRP A 56 5.57 8.19 18.18
C TRP A 56 5.69 6.84 18.86
N ILE A 57 6.80 6.66 19.57
CA ILE A 57 7.08 5.49 20.39
C ILE A 57 7.18 5.88 21.87
N GLY A 58 6.83 4.94 22.75
CA GLY A 58 6.98 5.17 24.20
C GLY A 58 8.45 5.30 24.59
N ALA A 59 8.75 6.35 25.35
CA ALA A 59 10.10 6.63 25.83
C ALA A 59 10.04 7.26 27.23
N LYS A 60 11.12 7.10 27.99
CA LYS A 60 11.35 7.86 29.21
C LYS A 60 12.21 9.06 28.85
N VAL A 61 11.61 10.26 28.90
CA VAL A 61 12.29 11.52 28.63
C VAL A 61 12.77 12.13 29.94
N GLU A 62 14.07 12.38 30.04
CA GLU A 62 14.70 13.09 31.16
C GLU A 62 14.94 14.56 30.80
N ASP A 63 15.44 14.80 29.57
CA ASP A 63 15.62 16.16 29.04
C ASP A 63 15.04 16.19 27.60
N GLU A 64 14.15 17.12 27.31
CA GLU A 64 13.58 17.34 25.99
C GLU A 64 14.63 17.85 24.99
N GLY A 65 14.33 17.69 23.70
CA GLY A 65 15.15 18.21 22.61
C GLY A 65 15.04 17.37 21.35
N ALA A 66 15.72 17.82 20.30
CA ALA A 66 15.64 17.19 18.99
C ALA A 66 16.99 17.23 18.25
N ILE A 67 17.18 16.25 17.36
CA ILE A 67 18.34 16.15 16.45
C ILE A 67 17.93 15.34 15.22
N THR A 68 18.57 15.59 14.07
CA THR A 68 18.47 14.68 12.92
C THR A 68 19.74 13.86 12.78
N VAL A 69 19.60 12.57 12.48
CA VAL A 69 20.74 11.63 12.30
C VAL A 69 20.59 10.85 11.00
N PRO A 70 21.72 10.41 10.37
CA PRO A 70 21.67 9.66 9.15
C PRO A 70 20.85 8.37 9.30
N ALA A 71 19.76 8.27 8.51
CA ALA A 71 18.75 7.22 8.64
C ALA A 71 19.33 5.82 8.52
N ARG A 72 20.19 5.61 7.52
CA ARG A 72 20.79 4.30 7.25
C ARG A 72 21.70 3.85 8.39
N LEU A 73 22.57 4.73 8.86
CA LEU A 73 23.51 4.42 9.94
C LEU A 73 22.77 4.09 11.24
N LEU A 74 21.78 4.92 11.61
CA LEU A 74 20.97 4.68 12.80
C LEU A 74 20.20 3.38 12.71
N GLY A 75 19.56 3.10 11.57
CA GLY A 75 18.79 1.88 11.36
C GLY A 75 19.65 0.63 11.43
N GLU A 76 20.80 0.59 10.72
CA GLU A 76 21.74 -0.54 10.74
C GLU A 76 22.31 -0.77 12.16
N PHE A 77 22.67 0.30 12.87
CA PHE A 77 23.18 0.19 14.24
C PHE A 77 22.11 -0.37 15.19
N VAL A 78 20.91 0.24 15.24
CA VAL A 78 19.84 -0.20 16.15
C VAL A 78 19.42 -1.64 15.88
N ASN A 79 19.35 -2.06 14.60
CA ASN A 79 19.02 -3.45 14.25
C ASN A 79 20.11 -4.47 14.65
N SER A 80 21.35 -4.04 14.87
CA SER A 80 22.45 -4.92 15.31
C SER A 80 22.55 -5.03 16.83
N LEU A 81 21.79 -4.25 17.60
CA LEU A 81 21.81 -4.25 19.05
C LEU A 81 20.96 -5.39 19.66
N PRO A 82 21.27 -5.86 20.87
CA PRO A 82 20.40 -6.77 21.61
C PRO A 82 19.06 -6.10 21.97
N PRO A 83 17.99 -6.90 22.22
CA PRO A 83 16.66 -6.38 22.56
C PRO A 83 16.63 -5.85 24.02
N GLU A 84 17.38 -4.81 24.29
CA GLU A 84 17.51 -4.16 25.59
C GLU A 84 17.15 -2.67 25.50
N ARG A 85 17.24 -1.96 26.63
CA ARG A 85 17.05 -0.52 26.69
C ARG A 85 18.18 0.21 25.97
N ILE A 86 17.81 1.19 25.17
CA ILE A 86 18.74 2.14 24.55
C ILE A 86 18.62 3.46 25.29
N ASP A 87 19.74 3.97 25.78
CA ASP A 87 19.87 5.31 26.32
C ASP A 87 20.47 6.22 25.24
N MET A 88 19.91 7.41 25.05
CA MET A 88 20.33 8.38 24.05
C MET A 88 20.55 9.75 24.71
N GLU A 89 21.69 10.38 24.39
CA GLU A 89 22.06 11.71 24.91
C GLU A 89 22.59 12.59 23.76
N LEU A 90 22.07 13.80 23.65
CA LEU A 90 22.48 14.79 22.66
C LEU A 90 23.54 15.74 23.25
N ALA A 91 24.72 15.75 22.68
CA ALA A 91 25.71 16.78 22.87
C ALA A 91 25.44 17.95 21.90
N VAL A 92 24.64 18.93 22.32
CA VAL A 92 24.12 20.02 21.47
C VAL A 92 25.26 20.80 20.78
N ARG A 93 26.35 21.13 21.49
CA ARG A 93 27.46 21.93 20.93
C ARG A 93 28.15 21.26 19.74
N THR A 94 28.16 19.92 19.67
CA THR A 94 28.84 19.14 18.63
C THR A 94 27.88 18.44 17.69
N GLN A 95 26.56 18.65 17.86
CA GLN A 95 25.49 17.95 17.13
C GLN A 95 25.76 16.46 17.04
N THR A 96 26.02 15.84 18.20
CA THR A 96 26.38 14.43 18.28
C THR A 96 25.42 13.71 19.20
N LEU A 97 24.75 12.69 18.67
CA LEU A 97 23.91 11.77 19.43
C LEU A 97 24.77 10.64 19.97
N HIS A 98 24.83 10.49 21.27
CA HIS A 98 25.44 9.38 21.97
C HIS A 98 24.36 8.32 22.22
N LEU A 99 24.60 7.07 21.80
CA LEU A 99 23.70 5.93 22.00
C LEU A 99 24.42 4.84 22.79
N ARG A 100 23.76 4.33 23.82
CA ARG A 100 24.25 3.23 24.64
C ARG A 100 23.20 2.14 24.80
N CYS A 101 23.59 0.88 24.55
CA CYS A 101 22.75 -0.30 24.76
C CYS A 101 23.63 -1.42 25.28
N ALA A 102 23.37 -1.94 26.47
CA ALA A 102 24.21 -2.97 27.12
C ALA A 102 25.70 -2.57 27.15
N ARG A 103 26.52 -3.28 26.36
CA ARG A 103 27.96 -3.03 26.22
C ARG A 103 28.33 -2.28 24.94
N TYR A 104 27.33 -1.88 24.15
CA TYR A 104 27.53 -1.18 22.89
C TYR A 104 27.36 0.33 23.12
N ASP A 105 28.27 1.07 22.54
CA ASP A 105 28.37 2.53 22.67
C ASP A 105 28.71 3.14 21.31
N ALA A 106 27.99 4.17 20.90
CA ALA A 106 28.23 4.84 19.62
C ALA A 106 27.96 6.33 19.70
N ASN A 107 28.70 7.10 18.92
CA ASN A 107 28.52 8.53 18.72
C ASN A 107 28.19 8.78 17.26
N MET A 108 26.99 9.33 16.98
CA MET A 108 26.54 9.64 15.63
C MET A 108 26.48 11.15 15.44
N LYS A 109 27.13 11.64 14.38
CA LYS A 109 26.99 13.04 13.98
C LYS A 109 25.64 13.27 13.33
N GLY A 110 24.96 14.32 13.76
CA GLY A 110 23.68 14.75 13.24
C GLY A 110 23.72 16.17 12.67
N LEU A 111 22.56 16.65 12.27
CA LEU A 111 22.30 18.03 11.87
C LEU A 111 21.26 18.63 12.83
N ASP A 112 21.21 19.96 12.88
CA ASP A 112 20.25 20.67 13.69
C ASP A 112 18.81 20.28 13.27
N ALA A 113 17.93 20.08 14.25
CA ALA A 113 16.54 19.75 14.00
C ALA A 113 15.77 20.87 13.30
N SER A 114 16.19 22.13 13.46
CA SER A 114 15.59 23.30 12.81
C SER A 114 15.74 23.31 11.29
N ASP A 115 16.71 22.57 10.75
CA ASP A 115 16.91 22.40 9.32
C ASP A 115 15.95 21.35 8.71
N PHE A 116 15.23 20.58 9.55
CA PHE A 116 14.34 19.53 9.08
C PHE A 116 12.99 20.10 8.62
N PRO A 117 12.47 19.68 7.46
CA PRO A 117 11.19 20.18 6.97
C PRO A 117 10.04 19.85 7.92
N ILE A 118 9.12 20.79 8.08
CA ILE A 118 7.90 20.55 8.86
C ILE A 118 7.05 19.50 8.15
N ILE A 119 6.67 18.45 8.88
CA ILE A 119 5.72 17.45 8.42
C ILE A 119 4.39 17.76 9.13
N PRO A 120 3.28 17.98 8.37
CA PRO A 120 1.98 18.25 8.95
C PRO A 120 1.51 17.11 9.87
N THR A 121 0.74 17.45 10.89
CA THR A 121 0.14 16.51 11.85
C THR A 121 -1.39 16.64 11.86
N ALA A 122 -2.07 15.64 12.41
CA ALA A 122 -3.52 15.70 12.63
C ALA A 122 -3.93 16.68 13.75
N GLY A 123 -2.98 17.08 14.59
CA GLY A 123 -3.19 17.86 15.82
C GLY A 123 -3.91 17.02 16.87
N THR A 124 -3.24 16.73 17.97
CA THR A 124 -3.88 16.30 19.20
C THR A 124 -4.05 17.55 20.05
N GLY A 125 -5.22 17.78 20.67
CA GLY A 125 -5.62 19.04 21.29
C GLY A 125 -4.67 19.69 22.32
N ASP A 126 -3.58 19.03 22.68
CA ASP A 126 -2.53 19.53 23.60
C ASP A 126 -1.28 20.07 22.85
N GLU A 127 -1.23 20.02 21.53
CA GLU A 127 -0.10 20.48 20.73
C GLU A 127 -0.30 21.95 20.30
N MET A 128 -0.27 22.89 21.23
CA MET A 128 -0.05 24.30 20.94
C MET A 128 1.46 24.59 20.83
N ASP A 129 2.11 23.98 19.85
CA ASP A 129 3.51 24.26 19.58
C ASP A 129 3.60 25.06 18.27
N GLU A 130 4.24 26.25 18.32
CA GLU A 130 4.40 27.14 17.15
C GLU A 130 5.17 26.47 15.98
N GLN A 131 5.80 25.32 16.22
CA GLN A 131 6.57 24.57 15.23
C GLN A 131 5.81 23.39 14.61
N VAL A 132 4.53 23.19 14.95
CA VAL A 132 3.71 22.09 14.43
C VAL A 132 2.65 22.64 13.48
N GLU A 133 2.72 22.27 12.22
CA GLU A 133 1.66 22.55 11.23
C GLU A 133 0.54 21.53 11.40
N VAL A 134 -0.61 21.95 11.93
CA VAL A 134 -1.82 21.12 11.99
C VAL A 134 -2.53 21.17 10.64
N LEU A 135 -2.75 20.00 10.03
CA LEU A 135 -3.45 19.92 8.75
C LEU A 135 -4.95 20.16 8.95
N GLU A 136 -5.43 21.25 8.37
CA GLU A 136 -6.86 21.56 8.35
C GLU A 136 -7.55 20.95 7.12
N GLY A 137 -8.73 20.37 7.31
CA GLY A 137 -9.48 19.77 6.23
C GLY A 137 -10.69 18.95 6.67
N THR A 138 -11.27 18.22 5.71
CA THR A 138 -12.34 17.27 5.99
C THR A 138 -11.79 16.05 6.69
N ARG A 139 -12.32 15.75 7.87
CA ARG A 139 -11.94 14.60 8.70
C ARG A 139 -12.89 13.44 8.46
N ILE A 140 -12.34 12.27 8.23
CA ILE A 140 -13.05 11.04 7.87
C ILE A 140 -12.48 9.91 8.72
N GLU A 141 -13.34 9.04 9.26
CA GLU A 141 -12.94 7.84 9.99
C GLU A 141 -13.25 6.60 9.16
N LEU A 142 -12.25 5.76 8.95
CA LEU A 142 -12.37 4.52 8.18
C LEU A 142 -12.01 3.32 9.06
N GLU A 143 -12.76 2.23 8.92
CA GLU A 143 -12.45 0.97 9.57
C GLU A 143 -11.11 0.44 9.06
N THR A 144 -10.23 0.12 10.01
CA THR A 144 -8.80 -0.14 9.76
C THR A 144 -8.56 -1.36 8.88
N SER A 145 -9.27 -2.47 9.14
CA SER A 145 -9.12 -3.72 8.38
C SER A 145 -9.69 -3.59 6.96
N GLY A 146 -10.84 -2.93 6.83
CA GLY A 146 -11.49 -2.67 5.54
C GLY A 146 -10.64 -1.78 4.65
N LEU A 147 -10.10 -0.68 5.20
CA LEU A 147 -9.19 0.20 4.46
C LEU A 147 -7.95 -0.55 3.97
N ARG A 148 -7.32 -1.36 4.83
CA ARG A 148 -6.19 -2.18 4.45
C ARG A 148 -6.53 -3.10 3.28
N LYS A 149 -7.66 -3.83 3.38
CA LYS A 149 -8.11 -4.74 2.32
C LYS A 149 -8.36 -4.02 1.01
N MET A 150 -8.94 -2.81 1.05
CA MET A 150 -9.13 -1.98 -0.14
C MET A 150 -7.81 -1.57 -0.78
N ILE A 151 -6.83 -1.14 0.04
CA ILE A 151 -5.49 -0.79 -0.43
C ILE A 151 -4.81 -1.98 -1.10
N ASP A 152 -4.81 -3.16 -0.44
CA ASP A 152 -4.18 -4.38 -0.95
C ASP A 152 -4.83 -4.83 -2.27
N GLN A 153 -6.16 -4.66 -2.42
CA GLN A 153 -6.90 -5.06 -3.62
C GLN A 153 -6.82 -4.08 -4.79
N VAL A 154 -6.33 -2.85 -4.58
CA VAL A 154 -6.34 -1.82 -5.63
C VAL A 154 -4.96 -1.30 -5.98
N SER A 155 -4.12 -0.97 -5.01
CA SER A 155 -2.89 -0.20 -5.24
C SER A 155 -1.88 -0.89 -6.16
N PHE A 156 -1.86 -2.22 -6.21
CA PHE A 156 -0.98 -2.99 -7.10
C PHE A 156 -1.25 -2.78 -8.59
N ALA A 157 -2.45 -2.31 -8.95
CA ALA A 157 -2.84 -2.06 -10.34
C ALA A 157 -2.35 -0.70 -10.87
N ALA A 158 -1.82 0.17 -10.01
CA ALA A 158 -1.24 1.44 -10.44
C ALA A 158 0.06 1.24 -11.22
N SER A 159 0.36 2.19 -12.10
CA SER A 159 1.62 2.21 -12.85
C SER A 159 2.81 2.58 -11.97
N THR A 160 3.96 2.00 -12.26
CA THR A 160 5.25 2.43 -11.70
C THR A 160 6.01 3.40 -12.62
N ASP A 161 5.44 3.74 -13.78
CA ASP A 161 6.02 4.63 -14.77
C ASP A 161 5.73 6.09 -14.42
N GLU A 162 6.72 6.79 -13.87
CA GLU A 162 6.63 8.19 -13.47
C GLU A 162 6.41 9.16 -14.65
N SER A 163 6.61 8.72 -15.90
CA SER A 163 6.29 9.53 -17.08
C SER A 163 4.79 9.70 -17.29
N ARG A 164 3.96 8.89 -16.60
CA ARG A 164 2.49 8.93 -16.61
C ARG A 164 1.95 9.16 -15.19
N PRO A 165 2.13 10.36 -14.60
CA PRO A 165 1.83 10.62 -13.19
C PRO A 165 0.38 10.28 -12.79
N THR A 166 -0.60 10.50 -13.69
CA THR A 166 -2.01 10.16 -13.43
C THR A 166 -2.22 8.67 -13.13
N LEU A 167 -1.42 7.79 -13.72
CA LEU A 167 -1.55 6.35 -13.55
C LEU A 167 -0.73 5.81 -12.38
N THR A 168 0.18 6.61 -11.79
CA THR A 168 0.90 6.21 -10.57
C THR A 168 0.07 6.40 -9.30
N GLY A 169 -1.10 7.02 -9.42
CA GLY A 169 -2.05 7.24 -8.32
C GLY A 169 -3.18 6.24 -8.28
N VAL A 170 -3.83 6.22 -7.13
CA VAL A 170 -5.11 5.58 -6.88
C VAL A 170 -6.16 6.67 -6.73
N GLU A 171 -7.21 6.63 -7.55
CA GLU A 171 -8.38 7.48 -7.34
C GLU A 171 -9.12 7.00 -6.10
N VAL A 172 -9.29 7.89 -5.13
CA VAL A 172 -10.04 7.64 -3.89
C VAL A 172 -11.22 8.58 -3.87
N SER A 173 -12.41 8.01 -3.94
CA SER A 173 -13.68 8.76 -3.96
C SER A 173 -14.46 8.49 -2.69
N PHE A 174 -14.61 9.53 -1.87
CA PHE A 174 -15.40 9.55 -0.66
C PHE A 174 -16.81 10.09 -1.00
N HIS A 175 -17.79 9.22 -0.98
CA HIS A 175 -19.22 9.59 -1.07
C HIS A 175 -19.88 9.42 0.30
N PRO A 176 -21.05 10.03 0.56
CA PRO A 176 -21.67 9.94 1.88
C PRO A 176 -21.80 8.52 2.45
N GLU A 177 -22.11 7.54 1.62
CA GLU A 177 -22.35 6.15 2.05
C GLU A 177 -21.41 5.14 1.39
N ARG A 178 -20.40 5.61 0.63
CA ARG A 178 -19.55 4.73 -0.18
C ARG A 178 -18.14 5.27 -0.29
N LEU A 179 -17.16 4.41 0.00
CA LEU A 179 -15.78 4.63 -0.37
C LEU A 179 -15.45 3.82 -1.63
N THR A 180 -14.89 4.43 -2.65
CA THR A 180 -14.41 3.74 -3.86
C THR A 180 -12.95 4.06 -4.10
N MET A 181 -12.16 3.03 -4.37
CA MET A 181 -10.77 3.14 -4.80
C MET A 181 -10.61 2.51 -6.18
N ALA A 182 -9.87 3.16 -7.08
CA ALA A 182 -9.57 2.65 -8.42
C ALA A 182 -8.13 2.95 -8.82
N ALA A 183 -7.47 1.97 -9.43
CA ALA A 183 -6.12 2.12 -9.98
C ALA A 183 -5.98 1.38 -11.31
N THR A 184 -5.18 1.93 -12.22
CA THR A 184 -4.89 1.33 -13.52
C THR A 184 -3.49 1.69 -14.01
N ASP A 185 -2.84 0.80 -14.75
CA ASP A 185 -1.61 1.05 -15.49
C ASP A 185 -1.85 1.18 -17.02
N GLY A 186 -3.12 1.07 -17.44
CA GLY A 186 -3.56 1.06 -18.84
C GLY A 186 -3.73 -0.34 -19.43
N TYR A 187 -3.24 -1.38 -18.75
CA TYR A 187 -3.38 -2.79 -19.17
C TYR A 187 -4.25 -3.60 -18.22
N ARG A 188 -4.43 -3.12 -17.02
CA ARG A 188 -5.32 -3.68 -16.00
C ARG A 188 -5.97 -2.56 -15.21
N LEU A 189 -7.08 -2.84 -14.58
CA LEU A 189 -7.81 -1.93 -13.71
C LEU A 189 -8.28 -2.71 -12.49
N SER A 190 -8.11 -2.16 -11.31
CA SER A 190 -8.70 -2.70 -10.10
C SER A 190 -9.62 -1.65 -9.47
N VAL A 191 -10.84 -2.02 -9.15
CA VAL A 191 -11.83 -1.17 -8.50
C VAL A 191 -12.37 -1.88 -7.28
N ARG A 192 -12.35 -1.20 -6.15
CA ARG A 192 -12.91 -1.69 -4.89
C ARG A 192 -13.80 -0.63 -4.29
N SER A 193 -15.03 -1.02 -3.91
CA SER A 193 -15.92 -0.15 -3.16
C SER A 193 -16.36 -0.81 -1.85
N ALA A 194 -16.57 0.01 -0.84
CA ALA A 194 -17.15 -0.39 0.42
C ALA A 194 -18.31 0.53 0.75
N HIS A 195 -19.45 -0.05 1.15
CA HIS A 195 -20.55 0.69 1.74
C HIS A 195 -20.24 0.96 3.21
N LEU A 196 -20.66 2.09 3.71
CA LEU A 196 -20.44 2.55 5.07
C LEU A 196 -21.78 2.77 5.75
N ASP A 197 -21.89 2.30 6.98
CA ASP A 197 -23.15 2.33 7.73
C ASP A 197 -23.59 3.73 8.15
N ARG A 198 -22.68 4.71 8.05
CA ARG A 198 -22.93 6.10 8.42
C ARG A 198 -22.30 7.04 7.41
N PRO A 199 -23.00 8.16 7.05
CA PRO A 199 -22.40 9.20 6.23
C PRO A 199 -21.15 9.78 6.91
N PHE A 200 -20.05 9.87 6.19
CA PHE A 200 -18.77 10.37 6.69
C PHE A 200 -18.31 11.65 5.98
N VAL A 201 -18.93 12.00 4.88
CA VAL A 201 -18.78 13.31 4.21
C VAL A 201 -20.15 13.84 3.79
N GLN A 202 -20.32 15.16 3.81
CA GLN A 202 -21.56 15.78 3.35
C GLN A 202 -21.60 15.90 1.82
N GLU A 203 -20.45 16.24 1.23
CA GLU A 203 -20.27 16.36 -0.21
C GLU A 203 -19.22 15.37 -0.70
N PRO A 204 -19.36 14.81 -1.90
CA PRO A 204 -18.39 13.90 -2.46
C PRO A 204 -17.02 14.56 -2.62
N ILE A 205 -15.97 13.86 -2.16
CA ILE A 205 -14.56 14.25 -2.30
C ILE A 205 -13.87 13.19 -3.12
N THR A 206 -13.27 13.58 -4.24
CA THR A 206 -12.42 12.69 -5.04
C THR A 206 -11.02 13.26 -5.10
N VAL A 207 -10.03 12.42 -4.80
CA VAL A 207 -8.61 12.77 -4.80
C VAL A 207 -7.78 11.66 -5.44
N LEU A 208 -6.61 12.02 -5.96
CA LEU A 208 -5.68 11.07 -6.54
C LEU A 208 -4.46 10.92 -5.62
N VAL A 209 -4.44 9.81 -4.87
CA VAL A 209 -3.40 9.51 -3.88
C VAL A 209 -2.30 8.70 -4.54
N PRO A 210 -1.00 9.05 -4.40
CA PRO A 210 0.08 8.22 -4.89
C PRO A 210 -0.03 6.78 -4.37
N ALA A 211 0.02 5.79 -5.26
CA ALA A 211 -0.09 4.37 -4.88
C ALA A 211 1.01 3.96 -3.90
N ARG A 212 2.21 4.57 -3.99
CA ARG A 212 3.29 4.39 -3.04
C ARG A 212 2.88 4.79 -1.61
N SER A 213 2.20 5.94 -1.45
CA SER A 213 1.74 6.41 -0.14
C SER A 213 0.72 5.46 0.47
N LEU A 214 -0.24 4.95 -0.32
CA LEU A 214 -1.19 3.94 0.13
C LEU A 214 -0.51 2.61 0.44
N GLY A 215 0.49 2.19 -0.34
CA GLY A 215 1.27 0.99 -0.05
C GLY A 215 2.03 1.09 1.28
N GLU A 216 2.60 2.25 1.61
CA GLU A 216 3.22 2.47 2.93
C GLU A 216 2.16 2.51 4.05
N LEU A 217 1.01 3.15 3.81
CA LEU A 217 -0.11 3.12 4.75
C LEU A 217 -0.57 1.68 5.05
N GLY A 218 -0.74 0.84 4.03
CA GLY A 218 -1.12 -0.56 4.17
C GLY A 218 -0.15 -1.36 5.07
N ARG A 219 1.16 -1.06 4.96
CA ARG A 219 2.19 -1.67 5.83
C ARG A 219 2.12 -1.16 7.27
N ILE A 220 1.83 0.12 7.48
CA ILE A 220 1.64 0.71 8.82
C ILE A 220 0.41 0.08 9.48
N ILE A 221 -0.70 0.01 8.76
CA ILE A 221 -1.96 -0.59 9.25
C ILE A 221 -1.78 -2.06 9.66
N ALA A 222 -0.86 -2.80 9.04
CA ALA A 222 -0.60 -4.20 9.38
C ALA A 222 -0.25 -4.43 10.87
N ASP A 223 0.37 -3.45 11.49
CA ASP A 223 0.80 -3.48 12.89
C ASP A 223 -0.09 -2.63 13.82
N ALA A 224 -1.14 -2.03 13.27
CA ALA A 224 -2.05 -1.12 13.96
C ALA A 224 -3.02 -1.84 14.91
N ASP A 225 -3.65 -1.06 15.77
CA ASP A 225 -4.82 -1.47 16.53
C ASP A 225 -6.06 -1.44 15.63
N THR A 226 -6.54 -2.61 15.24
CA THR A 226 -7.70 -2.75 14.36
C THR A 226 -9.02 -2.37 15.03
N SER A 227 -9.05 -2.19 16.37
CA SER A 227 -10.22 -1.70 17.08
C SER A 227 -10.42 -0.18 17.00
N LYS A 228 -9.39 0.55 16.59
CA LYS A 228 -9.41 2.00 16.40
C LYS A 228 -9.47 2.33 14.92
N PRO A 229 -10.31 3.32 14.50
CA PRO A 229 -10.39 3.72 13.10
C PRO A 229 -9.10 4.45 12.65
N VAL A 230 -8.82 4.36 11.37
CA VAL A 230 -7.86 5.26 10.72
C VAL A 230 -8.55 6.60 10.51
N GLN A 231 -7.97 7.69 11.04
CA GLN A 231 -8.42 9.04 10.73
C GLN A 231 -7.76 9.52 9.45
N VAL A 232 -8.57 10.03 8.55
CA VAL A 232 -8.14 10.61 7.27
C VAL A 232 -8.48 12.08 7.26
N ILE A 233 -7.53 12.92 6.89
CA ILE A 233 -7.75 14.36 6.73
C ILE A 233 -7.40 14.72 5.28
N VAL A 234 -8.36 15.29 4.56
CA VAL A 234 -8.15 15.82 3.20
C VAL A 234 -8.26 17.34 3.25
N THR A 235 -7.21 18.03 2.82
CA THR A 235 -7.20 19.51 2.80
C THR A 235 -8.30 20.06 1.89
N GLN A 236 -8.80 21.25 2.21
CA GLN A 236 -9.80 21.93 1.37
C GLN A 236 -9.29 22.18 -0.05
N ALA A 237 -8.01 22.51 -0.19
CA ALA A 237 -7.34 22.68 -1.48
C ALA A 237 -7.14 21.36 -2.24
N ARG A 238 -7.39 20.19 -1.61
CA ARG A 238 -7.19 18.85 -2.17
C ARG A 238 -5.79 18.63 -2.73
N ASN A 239 -4.80 19.21 -2.07
CA ASN A 239 -3.39 19.06 -2.43
C ASN A 239 -2.63 18.12 -1.48
N GLN A 240 -3.17 17.84 -0.29
CA GLN A 240 -2.59 16.95 0.71
C GLN A 240 -3.63 16.06 1.36
N ILE A 241 -3.18 14.87 1.76
CA ILE A 241 -3.95 13.92 2.57
C ILE A 241 -3.07 13.45 3.72
N LEU A 242 -3.67 13.29 4.90
CA LEU A 242 -3.01 12.75 6.08
C LEU A 242 -3.82 11.57 6.62
N PHE A 243 -3.10 10.51 6.98
CA PHE A 243 -3.65 9.32 7.62
C PHE A 243 -3.04 9.20 9.02
N GLN A 244 -3.88 9.14 10.06
CA GLN A 244 -3.47 8.88 11.42
C GLN A 244 -3.88 7.47 11.82
N VAL A 245 -2.91 6.69 12.27
CA VAL A 245 -3.04 5.27 12.62
C VAL A 245 -2.60 5.06 14.06
N TRP A 246 -3.39 4.33 14.83
CA TRP A 246 -3.11 4.04 16.24
C TRP A 246 -2.44 2.68 16.42
N GLY A 247 -1.45 2.63 17.28
CA GLY A 247 -0.80 1.40 17.71
C GLY A 247 -1.57 0.67 18.80
N LYS A 248 -1.26 -0.61 19.01
CA LYS A 248 -1.87 -1.43 20.08
C LYS A 248 -1.39 -0.98 21.44
N GLU A 249 -2.32 -0.74 22.36
CA GLU A 249 -2.00 -0.31 23.72
C GLU A 249 -1.20 -1.38 24.49
N GLY A 250 -0.16 -0.96 25.18
CA GLY A 250 0.64 -1.79 26.09
C GLY A 250 1.50 -2.88 25.45
N ARG A 251 1.31 -3.19 24.18
CA ARG A 251 2.07 -4.21 23.43
C ARG A 251 2.50 -3.75 22.05
N GLY A 252 2.13 -2.53 21.63
CA GLY A 252 2.50 -1.97 20.34
C GLY A 252 3.89 -1.36 20.37
N ALA A 253 4.62 -1.51 19.28
CA ALA A 253 5.93 -0.87 19.12
C ALA A 253 5.83 0.65 18.90
N PHE A 254 4.64 1.17 18.62
CA PHE A 254 4.36 2.59 18.48
C PHE A 254 2.99 2.94 19.09
N HIS A 255 2.82 4.19 19.51
CA HIS A 255 1.54 4.72 19.99
C HIS A 255 0.66 5.18 18.84
N ARG A 256 1.22 5.98 17.95
CA ARG A 256 0.58 6.46 16.72
C ARG A 256 1.59 6.66 15.60
N VAL A 257 1.07 6.60 14.37
CA VAL A 257 1.80 6.98 13.16
C VAL A 257 0.93 7.91 12.35
N GLU A 258 1.52 8.96 11.83
CA GLU A 258 0.88 9.87 10.89
C GLU A 258 1.65 9.85 9.58
N LEU A 259 0.93 9.62 8.49
CA LEU A 259 1.46 9.63 7.14
C LEU A 259 0.79 10.76 6.37
N ALA A 260 1.55 11.80 6.06
CA ALA A 260 1.13 12.88 5.18
C ALA A 260 1.64 12.62 3.76
N SER A 261 0.80 12.86 2.75
CA SER A 261 1.15 12.70 1.34
C SER A 261 0.67 13.89 0.52
N GLN A 262 1.51 14.36 -0.40
CA GLN A 262 1.06 15.22 -1.48
C GLN A 262 0.11 14.43 -2.38
N LEU A 263 -0.95 15.07 -2.85
CA LEU A 263 -1.89 14.49 -3.82
C LEU A 263 -1.44 14.81 -5.25
N ILE A 264 -1.77 13.93 -6.18
CA ILE A 264 -1.46 14.15 -7.59
C ILE A 264 -2.50 15.12 -8.16
N ASP A 265 -2.04 16.29 -8.60
CA ASP A 265 -2.90 17.29 -9.26
C ASP A 265 -3.11 16.91 -10.73
N ALA A 266 -3.97 15.90 -10.94
CA ALA A 266 -4.31 15.43 -12.27
C ALA A 266 -5.68 14.74 -12.25
N ARG A 267 -6.33 14.64 -13.42
CA ARG A 267 -7.60 13.94 -13.57
C ARG A 267 -7.34 12.47 -13.91
N PHE A 268 -7.86 11.55 -13.06
CA PHE A 268 -7.83 10.12 -13.34
C PHE A 268 -8.68 9.78 -14.58
N PRO A 269 -8.28 8.77 -15.39
CA PRO A 269 -9.04 8.37 -16.57
C PRO A 269 -10.46 7.89 -16.22
N ASP A 270 -11.43 8.14 -17.11
CA ASP A 270 -12.76 7.55 -16.94
C ASP A 270 -12.73 6.04 -17.25
N TYR A 271 -12.43 5.27 -16.21
CA TYR A 271 -12.30 3.82 -16.28
C TYR A 271 -13.63 3.08 -16.42
N ARG A 272 -14.76 3.74 -16.11
CA ARG A 272 -16.09 3.09 -16.20
C ARG A 272 -16.45 2.68 -17.60
N ALA A 273 -15.91 3.38 -18.60
CA ALA A 273 -16.14 3.10 -20.01
C ALA A 273 -15.45 1.80 -20.50
N ILE A 274 -14.39 1.36 -19.83
CA ILE A 274 -13.62 0.17 -20.22
C ILE A 274 -14.10 -1.11 -19.54
N ILE A 275 -14.93 -1.01 -18.51
CA ILE A 275 -15.48 -2.17 -17.80
C ILE A 275 -16.48 -2.89 -18.72
N PRO A 276 -16.27 -4.19 -19.04
CA PRO A 276 -17.25 -4.97 -19.79
C PRO A 276 -18.58 -5.05 -19.04
N LYS A 277 -19.68 -4.80 -19.75
CA LYS A 277 -21.04 -4.84 -19.19
C LYS A 277 -21.73 -6.19 -19.37
N THR A 278 -21.17 -7.04 -20.22
CA THR A 278 -21.74 -8.34 -20.58
C THR A 278 -20.61 -9.35 -20.76
N HIS A 279 -20.90 -10.62 -20.58
CA HIS A 279 -20.00 -11.73 -20.85
C HIS A 279 -20.70 -12.79 -21.71
N THR A 280 -19.96 -13.58 -22.45
CA THR A 280 -20.43 -14.77 -23.19
C THR A 280 -20.01 -16.04 -22.49
N THR A 281 -18.95 -15.99 -21.70
CA THR A 281 -18.42 -17.13 -20.96
C THR A 281 -18.12 -16.69 -19.52
N ARG A 282 -18.65 -17.45 -18.57
CA ARG A 282 -18.45 -17.27 -17.14
C ARG A 282 -17.84 -18.53 -16.55
N THR A 283 -16.68 -18.39 -15.95
CA THR A 283 -15.89 -19.49 -15.39
C THR A 283 -15.72 -19.29 -13.89
N VAL A 284 -16.13 -20.26 -13.09
CA VAL A 284 -15.90 -20.29 -11.63
C VAL A 284 -14.88 -21.38 -11.35
N VAL A 285 -13.80 -21.00 -10.67
CA VAL A 285 -12.67 -21.88 -10.38
C VAL A 285 -12.13 -21.64 -8.98
N ASP A 286 -11.51 -22.66 -8.37
CA ASP A 286 -10.81 -22.53 -7.09
C ASP A 286 -9.65 -21.54 -7.21
N THR A 287 -9.65 -20.52 -6.33
CA THR A 287 -8.70 -19.40 -6.37
C THR A 287 -7.26 -19.87 -6.17
N ALA A 288 -7.01 -20.75 -5.20
CA ALA A 288 -5.67 -21.22 -4.87
C ALA A 288 -5.10 -22.10 -6.00
N SER A 289 -5.93 -22.95 -6.58
CA SER A 289 -5.57 -23.81 -7.71
C SER A 289 -5.23 -22.99 -8.95
N LEU A 290 -6.06 -21.99 -9.28
CA LEU A 290 -5.81 -21.11 -10.42
C LEU A 290 -4.51 -20.30 -10.21
N LEU A 291 -4.31 -19.70 -9.02
CA LEU A 291 -3.09 -18.96 -8.69
C LEU A 291 -1.84 -19.85 -8.83
N LYS A 292 -1.91 -21.08 -8.33
CA LYS A 292 -0.80 -22.05 -8.45
C LYS A 292 -0.51 -22.40 -9.91
N ALA A 293 -1.54 -22.67 -10.71
CA ALA A 293 -1.39 -23.01 -12.11
C ALA A 293 -0.81 -21.84 -12.94
N VAL A 294 -1.26 -20.59 -12.68
CA VAL A 294 -0.69 -19.39 -13.32
C VAL A 294 0.77 -19.20 -12.93
N ARG A 295 1.15 -19.40 -11.66
CA ARG A 295 2.55 -19.33 -11.21
C ARG A 295 3.43 -20.36 -11.89
N VAL A 296 2.95 -21.60 -12.06
CA VAL A 296 3.69 -22.64 -12.79
C VAL A 296 3.84 -22.26 -14.26
N ALA A 297 2.75 -21.84 -14.92
CA ALA A 297 2.79 -21.39 -16.31
C ALA A 297 3.75 -20.19 -16.52
N GLN A 298 3.80 -19.26 -15.57
CA GLN A 298 4.70 -18.09 -15.63
C GLN A 298 6.17 -18.48 -15.76
N LEU A 299 6.61 -19.61 -15.18
CA LEU A 299 8.01 -20.06 -15.30
C LEU A 299 8.43 -20.25 -16.75
N PHE A 300 7.49 -20.70 -17.60
CA PHE A 300 7.70 -20.92 -19.04
C PHE A 300 7.31 -19.71 -19.89
N ALA A 301 6.61 -18.73 -19.33
CA ALA A 301 6.15 -17.54 -20.04
C ALA A 301 7.15 -16.37 -20.00
N ARG A 302 8.16 -16.41 -19.13
CA ARG A 302 9.06 -15.27 -18.84
C ARG A 302 9.73 -14.69 -20.08
N ASP A 303 10.23 -15.55 -20.97
CA ASP A 303 10.93 -15.14 -22.19
C ASP A 303 9.96 -14.77 -23.31
N ASN A 304 8.67 -15.03 -23.14
CA ASN A 304 7.61 -14.71 -24.08
C ASN A 304 6.63 -13.69 -23.50
N ALA A 305 7.14 -12.51 -23.10
CA ALA A 305 6.39 -11.38 -22.55
C ALA A 305 5.42 -11.75 -21.39
N ASN A 306 5.71 -12.82 -20.64
CA ASN A 306 4.85 -13.42 -19.59
C ASN A 306 3.47 -13.87 -20.10
N ILE A 307 3.31 -14.16 -21.35
CA ILE A 307 2.02 -14.54 -21.95
C ILE A 307 1.63 -15.96 -21.54
N VAL A 308 0.46 -16.08 -20.92
CA VAL A 308 -0.22 -17.33 -20.61
C VAL A 308 -1.54 -17.35 -21.39
N ARG A 309 -1.78 -18.45 -22.15
CA ARG A 309 -3.06 -18.69 -22.82
C ARG A 309 -3.99 -19.42 -21.86
N VAL A 310 -5.19 -18.93 -21.78
CA VAL A 310 -6.27 -19.46 -20.95
C VAL A 310 -7.38 -19.93 -21.88
N ALA A 311 -7.54 -21.23 -22.00
CA ALA A 311 -8.63 -21.85 -22.76
C ALA A 311 -9.67 -22.37 -21.77
N VAL A 312 -10.92 -21.99 -21.96
CA VAL A 312 -12.06 -22.44 -21.17
C VAL A 312 -13.01 -23.23 -22.05
N SER A 313 -13.45 -24.37 -21.53
CA SER A 313 -14.36 -25.27 -22.25
C SER A 313 -15.49 -25.72 -21.33
N PRO A 314 -16.78 -25.52 -21.71
CA PRO A 314 -17.89 -26.09 -20.99
C PRO A 314 -17.85 -27.62 -21.06
N GLY A 315 -18.37 -28.29 -20.05
CA GLY A 315 -18.48 -29.75 -20.03
C GLY A 315 -19.53 -30.31 -21.02
N ASN A 316 -19.28 -31.48 -21.53
CA ASN A 316 -20.25 -32.23 -22.34
C ASN A 316 -21.33 -32.86 -21.45
N GLY A 317 -22.58 -32.41 -21.53
CA GLY A 317 -23.71 -33.15 -20.97
C GLY A 317 -24.61 -32.44 -19.99
N GLY A 318 -24.72 -31.11 -20.02
CA GLY A 318 -25.72 -30.34 -19.24
C GLY A 318 -25.48 -30.24 -17.75
N LYS A 319 -24.36 -30.73 -17.25
CA LYS A 319 -23.79 -30.38 -15.96
C LYS A 319 -22.82 -29.20 -16.15
N GLN A 320 -22.82 -28.25 -15.21
CA GLN A 320 -21.95 -27.09 -15.22
C GLN A 320 -20.43 -27.41 -15.04
N GLU A 321 -20.06 -28.69 -15.23
CA GLU A 321 -18.68 -29.17 -15.18
C GLU A 321 -17.98 -28.82 -16.49
N GLY A 322 -16.88 -28.11 -16.43
CA GLY A 322 -16.02 -27.73 -17.54
C GLY A 322 -14.58 -27.69 -17.10
N GLN A 323 -13.70 -27.22 -17.97
CA GLN A 323 -12.26 -27.15 -17.71
C GLN A 323 -11.70 -25.79 -18.08
N ILE A 324 -10.67 -25.39 -17.36
CA ILE A 324 -9.76 -24.30 -17.72
C ILE A 324 -8.38 -24.90 -17.96
N ARG A 325 -7.82 -24.63 -19.15
CA ARG A 325 -6.46 -25.03 -19.52
C ARG A 325 -5.57 -23.80 -19.63
N LEU A 326 -4.45 -23.84 -18.94
CA LEU A 326 -3.42 -22.79 -18.96
C LEU A 326 -2.20 -23.30 -19.71
N THR A 327 -1.80 -22.61 -20.78
CA THR A 327 -0.65 -22.99 -21.60
C THR A 327 0.35 -21.83 -21.67
N ALA A 328 1.62 -22.14 -21.48
CA ALA A 328 2.73 -21.23 -21.69
C ALA A 328 3.83 -21.91 -22.47
N THR A 329 4.53 -21.18 -23.33
CA THR A 329 5.57 -21.72 -24.21
C THR A 329 6.78 -20.80 -24.18
N SER A 330 7.95 -21.38 -24.00
CA SER A 330 9.27 -20.75 -24.18
C SER A 330 10.03 -21.46 -25.28
N ALA A 331 10.68 -20.70 -26.14
CA ALA A 331 11.52 -21.27 -27.20
C ALA A 331 12.74 -22.03 -26.62
N GLU A 332 13.21 -21.63 -25.44
CA GLU A 332 14.43 -22.20 -24.82
C GLU A 332 14.11 -23.25 -23.75
N MET A 333 13.00 -23.07 -23.00
CA MET A 333 12.70 -23.91 -21.82
C MET A 333 11.60 -24.95 -22.08
N GLY A 334 10.92 -24.92 -23.24
CA GLY A 334 9.81 -25.81 -23.56
C GLY A 334 8.45 -25.25 -23.21
N ASP A 335 7.48 -26.11 -22.92
CA ASP A 335 6.09 -25.73 -22.69
C ASP A 335 5.55 -26.24 -21.36
N SER A 336 4.48 -25.62 -20.90
CA SER A 336 3.71 -26.02 -19.72
C SER A 336 2.23 -26.01 -20.05
N VAL A 337 1.55 -27.09 -19.69
CA VAL A 337 0.09 -27.23 -19.79
C VAL A 337 -0.44 -27.61 -18.42
N ASN A 338 -1.38 -26.83 -17.90
CA ASN A 338 -2.06 -27.09 -16.63
C ASN A 338 -3.56 -27.11 -16.85
N GLU A 339 -4.24 -28.13 -16.37
CA GLU A 339 -5.69 -28.29 -16.47
C GLU A 339 -6.31 -28.26 -15.08
N LEU A 340 -7.42 -27.54 -14.95
CA LEU A 340 -8.19 -27.39 -13.73
C LEU A 340 -9.67 -27.64 -14.03
N ASP A 341 -10.34 -28.30 -13.10
CA ASP A 341 -11.79 -28.39 -13.12
C ASP A 341 -12.39 -27.02 -12.78
N ALA A 342 -13.42 -26.64 -13.53
CA ALA A 342 -14.10 -25.37 -13.35
C ALA A 342 -15.60 -25.52 -13.70
N MET A 343 -16.42 -24.66 -13.12
CA MET A 343 -17.80 -24.50 -13.59
C MET A 343 -17.79 -23.48 -14.72
N VAL A 344 -18.15 -23.87 -15.92
CA VAL A 344 -18.14 -23.03 -17.12
C VAL A 344 -19.54 -22.91 -17.69
N GLU A 345 -20.02 -21.68 -17.77
CA GLU A 345 -21.26 -21.29 -18.40
C GLU A 345 -20.95 -20.53 -19.69
N GLY A 346 -21.60 -20.85 -20.80
CA GLY A 346 -21.42 -20.17 -22.10
C GLY A 346 -20.69 -20.96 -23.15
N THR A 347 -19.82 -20.32 -23.91
CA THR A 347 -19.13 -20.91 -25.05
C THR A 347 -17.63 -21.13 -24.78
N ASP A 348 -17.02 -22.04 -25.57
CA ASP A 348 -15.56 -22.19 -25.59
C ASP A 348 -14.88 -20.86 -25.91
N LEU A 349 -13.79 -20.55 -25.20
CA LEU A 349 -13.00 -19.38 -25.46
C LEU A 349 -11.53 -19.61 -25.13
N GLU A 350 -10.65 -19.14 -26.02
CA GLU A 350 -9.23 -19.00 -25.71
C GLU A 350 -8.84 -17.54 -25.72
N ILE A 351 -8.17 -17.10 -24.64
CA ILE A 351 -7.69 -15.73 -24.42
C ILE A 351 -6.29 -15.75 -23.81
N ALA A 352 -5.45 -14.79 -24.16
CA ALA A 352 -4.11 -14.69 -23.59
C ALA A 352 -4.01 -13.50 -22.63
N PHE A 353 -3.32 -13.69 -21.50
CA PHE A 353 -3.08 -12.64 -20.50
C PHE A 353 -1.60 -12.61 -20.09
N ASP A 354 -1.17 -11.49 -19.55
CA ASP A 354 0.08 -11.43 -18.79
C ASP A 354 -0.11 -12.16 -17.45
N ALA A 355 0.69 -13.19 -17.23
CA ALA A 355 0.63 -14.01 -16.01
C ALA A 355 0.82 -13.18 -14.73
N ARG A 356 1.63 -12.11 -14.78
CA ARG A 356 1.88 -11.24 -13.62
C ARG A 356 0.59 -10.56 -13.18
N PHE A 357 -0.22 -10.08 -14.12
CA PHE A 357 -1.49 -9.42 -13.81
C PHE A 357 -2.50 -10.37 -13.17
N LEU A 358 -2.54 -11.63 -13.62
CA LEU A 358 -3.36 -12.66 -12.99
C LEU A 358 -2.85 -13.01 -11.58
N ILE A 359 -1.54 -13.17 -11.40
CA ILE A 359 -0.94 -13.49 -10.10
C ILE A 359 -1.22 -12.36 -9.11
N ASP A 360 -1.07 -11.11 -9.53
CA ASP A 360 -1.26 -9.96 -8.67
C ASP A 360 -2.69 -9.93 -8.11
N VAL A 361 -3.71 -10.02 -8.97
CA VAL A 361 -5.10 -9.98 -8.51
C VAL A 361 -5.48 -11.23 -7.70
N LEU A 362 -5.09 -12.43 -8.16
CA LEU A 362 -5.43 -13.69 -7.47
C LEU A 362 -4.79 -13.77 -6.08
N SER A 363 -3.62 -13.12 -5.88
CA SER A 363 -2.96 -13.05 -4.59
C SER A 363 -3.67 -12.13 -3.58
N GLN A 364 -4.63 -11.30 -4.02
CA GLN A 364 -5.41 -10.39 -3.17
C GLN A 364 -6.85 -10.87 -2.94
N ILE A 365 -7.19 -12.06 -3.42
CA ILE A 365 -8.51 -12.67 -3.25
C ILE A 365 -8.42 -13.75 -2.19
N ASP A 366 -9.11 -13.53 -1.06
CA ASP A 366 -9.17 -14.48 0.06
C ASP A 366 -10.28 -15.54 -0.10
N GLN A 367 -11.26 -15.28 -0.98
CA GLN A 367 -12.38 -16.18 -1.20
C GLN A 367 -11.90 -17.46 -1.88
N ALA A 368 -12.52 -18.60 -1.51
CA ALA A 368 -12.16 -19.91 -2.03
C ALA A 368 -12.31 -20.02 -3.55
N GLN A 369 -13.25 -19.29 -4.14
CA GLN A 369 -13.53 -19.33 -5.56
C GLN A 369 -13.53 -17.94 -6.19
N VAL A 370 -13.09 -17.89 -7.44
CA VAL A 370 -13.02 -16.68 -8.26
C VAL A 370 -13.85 -16.89 -9.53
N VAL A 371 -14.44 -15.80 -10.01
CA VAL A 371 -15.19 -15.73 -11.26
C VAL A 371 -14.33 -15.02 -12.30
N LEU A 372 -14.09 -15.67 -13.43
CA LEU A 372 -13.53 -15.08 -14.65
C LEU A 372 -14.63 -14.95 -15.68
N GLU A 373 -14.91 -13.73 -16.13
CA GLU A 373 -15.90 -13.44 -17.16
C GLU A 373 -15.22 -12.88 -18.40
N THR A 374 -15.56 -13.42 -19.55
CA THR A 374 -14.94 -13.08 -20.84
C THR A 374 -16.00 -12.99 -21.94
N THR A 375 -15.70 -12.22 -23.00
CA THR A 375 -16.57 -12.09 -24.19
C THR A 375 -15.89 -12.64 -25.43
N GLN A 376 -14.70 -12.18 -25.75
CA GLN A 376 -13.95 -12.54 -26.96
C GLN A 376 -12.45 -12.47 -26.63
N SER A 377 -11.64 -13.18 -27.41
CA SER A 377 -10.17 -13.21 -27.23
C SER A 377 -9.46 -11.85 -27.31
N THR A 378 -10.11 -10.86 -27.91
CA THR A 378 -9.58 -9.48 -28.10
C THR A 378 -10.21 -8.45 -27.17
N ARG A 379 -11.10 -8.87 -26.26
CA ARG A 379 -11.77 -7.99 -25.29
C ARG A 379 -11.28 -8.28 -23.87
N PRO A 380 -11.32 -7.29 -22.98
CA PRO A 380 -10.89 -7.49 -21.59
C PRO A 380 -11.67 -8.61 -20.90
N GLY A 381 -10.97 -9.36 -20.05
CA GLY A 381 -11.58 -10.25 -19.08
C GLY A 381 -11.80 -9.52 -17.75
N THR A 382 -12.82 -9.93 -17.00
CA THR A 382 -13.07 -9.46 -15.63
C THR A 382 -12.86 -10.58 -14.63
N ILE A 383 -12.31 -10.25 -13.48
CA ILE A 383 -12.02 -11.18 -12.38
C ILE A 383 -12.63 -10.60 -11.12
N ARG A 384 -13.37 -11.42 -10.36
CA ARG A 384 -13.91 -11.04 -9.06
C ARG A 384 -14.08 -12.26 -8.15
N PRO A 385 -14.09 -12.10 -6.83
CA PRO A 385 -14.42 -13.17 -5.90
C PRO A 385 -15.85 -13.67 -6.14
N LEU A 386 -16.07 -14.98 -6.04
CA LEU A 386 -17.43 -15.50 -6.07
C LEU A 386 -18.21 -15.02 -4.82
N GLY A 387 -19.44 -14.55 -5.04
CA GLY A 387 -20.33 -14.05 -3.98
C GLY A 387 -20.16 -12.56 -3.66
N MET A 388 -19.20 -11.87 -4.26
CA MET A 388 -19.11 -10.41 -4.20
C MET A 388 -19.80 -9.77 -5.41
N GLY A 389 -20.47 -8.63 -5.18
CA GLY A 389 -21.08 -7.83 -6.24
C GLY A 389 -20.04 -7.19 -7.15
N GLU A 390 -20.42 -6.90 -8.38
CA GLU A 390 -19.57 -6.18 -9.35
C GLU A 390 -19.20 -4.77 -8.87
N ASP A 391 -20.06 -4.17 -8.08
CA ASP A 391 -19.88 -2.85 -7.47
C ASP A 391 -19.12 -2.91 -6.13
N GLU A 392 -18.73 -4.09 -5.64
CA GLU A 392 -17.86 -4.22 -4.47
C GLU A 392 -16.39 -4.40 -4.87
N PHE A 393 -16.08 -5.39 -5.70
CA PHE A 393 -14.73 -5.61 -6.21
C PHE A 393 -14.76 -6.12 -7.65
N LEU A 394 -14.01 -5.45 -8.51
CA LEU A 394 -13.82 -5.82 -9.90
C LEU A 394 -12.38 -5.59 -10.34
N HIS A 395 -11.80 -6.59 -10.97
CA HIS A 395 -10.52 -6.46 -11.65
C HIS A 395 -10.69 -6.72 -13.14
N VAL A 396 -10.17 -5.84 -13.98
CA VAL A 396 -10.19 -5.95 -15.44
C VAL A 396 -8.79 -6.18 -15.94
N VAL A 397 -8.60 -7.14 -16.82
CA VAL A 397 -7.31 -7.45 -17.47
C VAL A 397 -7.45 -7.39 -18.98
N MET A 398 -6.60 -6.59 -19.63
CA MET A 398 -6.53 -6.51 -21.08
C MET A 398 -5.91 -7.79 -21.65
N PRO A 399 -6.42 -8.32 -22.77
CA PRO A 399 -5.80 -9.46 -23.42
C PRO A 399 -4.47 -9.08 -24.06
N MET A 400 -3.55 -10.05 -24.06
CA MET A 400 -2.28 -9.94 -24.76
C MET A 400 -2.40 -10.55 -26.17
N HIS A 401 -1.73 -9.93 -27.11
CA HIS A 401 -1.57 -10.50 -28.44
C HIS A 401 -0.24 -11.24 -28.51
N PRO A 402 -0.23 -12.58 -28.65
CA PRO A 402 1.02 -13.31 -28.85
C PRO A 402 1.75 -12.75 -30.08
N PRO A 403 3.06 -12.61 -30.04
CA PRO A 403 3.81 -12.31 -31.26
C PRO A 403 3.52 -13.38 -32.32
N ARG A 404 3.35 -12.93 -33.56
CA ARG A 404 3.10 -13.79 -34.72
C ARG A 404 4.32 -14.62 -35.07
#